data_4c04109e7574dc192934cbc8f0f1c70b
#
_entry.id   4c04109e7574dc192934cbc8f0f1c70b
#
_cell.length_a   1.000
_cell.length_b   1.000
_cell.length_c   1.000
_cell.angle_alpha   90.00
_cell.angle_beta   90.00
_cell.angle_gamma   90.00
#
_symmetry.space_group_name_H-M   'P 1'
#
loop_
_entity.id
_entity.type
_entity.pdbx_description
1 polymer ?
#
loop_
_entity_poly.entity_id
_entity_poly.type
_entity_poly.pdbx_seq_one_letter_code
_entity_poly.pdbx_strand_id
1 'polypeptide(L)'
;HASTISQLICLMLVVCGFQRIGVFRIIGSRLLHHVSTARGLVITLISLTYFSGMLITNDVALVTFIPFAIAVLTMAHMEEHAVLVGTLMTVGANVGSMLTPIGNAHNLYLKALTGMPSAEMIGIMAPYSVAAAVLLVVIVCVVFGKKPVSEFSSIDGSGIEQNVLA
;
A
#
# COMPACT_ATOMS: atom_id res chain seq x y z
N HIS A 1 -20.96 -14.20 -10.27
CA HIS A 1 -19.53 -14.24 -10.68
C HIS A 1 -19.22 -13.28 -11.84
N ALA A 2 -20.10 -13.13 -12.85
CA ALA A 2 -19.88 -12.20 -13.97
C ALA A 2 -19.82 -10.72 -13.51
N SER A 3 -20.63 -10.34 -12.55
CA SER A 3 -20.65 -8.98 -11.96
C SER A 3 -19.31 -8.63 -11.29
N THR A 4 -18.72 -9.56 -10.55
CA THR A 4 -17.44 -9.35 -9.87
C THR A 4 -16.29 -9.17 -10.86
N ILE A 5 -16.27 -9.99 -11.92
CA ILE A 5 -15.26 -9.90 -12.98
C ILE A 5 -15.39 -8.57 -13.73
N SER A 6 -16.62 -8.16 -14.06
CA SER A 6 -16.89 -6.87 -14.71
C SER A 6 -16.41 -5.69 -13.84
N GLN A 7 -16.69 -5.73 -12.54
CA GLN A 7 -16.21 -4.71 -11.60
C GLN A 7 -14.69 -4.64 -11.53
N LEU A 8 -14.01 -5.79 -11.50
CA LEU A 8 -12.53 -5.83 -11.48
C LEU A 8 -11.94 -5.28 -12.78
N ILE A 9 -12.53 -5.60 -13.93
CA ILE A 9 -12.07 -5.07 -15.22
C ILE A 9 -12.26 -3.55 -15.27
N CYS A 10 -13.43 -3.04 -14.88
CA CYS A 10 -13.69 -1.59 -14.82
C CYS A 10 -12.70 -0.89 -13.89
N LEU A 11 -12.43 -1.45 -12.71
CA LEU A 11 -11.49 -0.90 -11.76
C LEU A 11 -10.06 -0.87 -12.32
N MET A 12 -9.62 -1.96 -12.97
CA MET A 12 -8.31 -2.01 -13.62
C MET A 12 -8.18 -0.99 -14.75
N LEU A 13 -9.24 -0.77 -15.55
CA LEU A 13 -9.25 0.24 -16.60
C LEU A 13 -9.12 1.65 -16.02
N VAL A 14 -9.80 1.95 -14.91
CA VAL A 14 -9.70 3.25 -14.23
C VAL A 14 -8.28 3.44 -13.67
N VAL A 15 -7.69 2.43 -13.03
CA VAL A 15 -6.30 2.50 -12.52
C VAL A 15 -5.30 2.70 -13.66
N CYS A 16 -5.45 1.96 -14.77
CA CYS A 16 -4.65 2.17 -15.97
C CYS A 16 -4.81 3.60 -16.55
N GLY A 17 -6.00 4.14 -16.53
CA GLY A 17 -6.28 5.52 -16.93
C GLY A 17 -5.51 6.52 -16.07
N PHE A 18 -5.55 6.37 -14.75
CA PHE A 18 -4.78 7.22 -13.83
C PHE A 18 -3.28 7.08 -13.99
N GLN A 19 -2.77 5.88 -14.29
CA GLN A 19 -1.34 5.68 -14.62
C GLN A 19 -0.94 6.45 -15.88
N ARG A 20 -1.76 6.40 -16.95
CA ARG A 20 -1.49 7.10 -18.22
C ARG A 20 -1.52 8.62 -18.09
N ILE A 21 -2.42 9.15 -17.26
CA ILE A 21 -2.53 10.61 -17.01
C ILE A 21 -1.37 11.11 -16.12
N GLY A 22 -0.58 10.18 -15.53
CA GLY A 22 0.55 10.53 -14.68
C GLY A 22 0.16 10.99 -13.27
N VAL A 23 -1.08 10.76 -12.84
CA VAL A 23 -1.56 11.11 -11.49
C VAL A 23 -0.69 10.45 -10.43
N PHE A 24 -0.35 9.18 -10.60
CA PHE A 24 0.53 8.47 -9.68
C PHE A 24 1.94 9.06 -9.63
N ARG A 25 2.44 9.57 -10.75
CA ARG A 25 3.74 10.24 -10.81
C ARG A 25 3.73 11.56 -10.04
N ILE A 26 2.65 12.34 -10.15
CA ILE A 26 2.49 13.62 -9.43
C ILE A 26 2.36 13.38 -7.93
N ILE A 27 1.52 12.43 -7.52
CA ILE A 27 1.35 12.07 -6.11
C ILE A 27 2.64 11.46 -5.56
N GLY A 28 3.27 10.56 -6.32
CA GLY A 28 4.53 9.92 -5.94
C GLY A 28 5.67 10.92 -5.75
N SER A 29 5.83 11.90 -6.65
CA SER A 29 6.85 12.93 -6.51
C SER A 29 6.60 13.83 -5.29
N ARG A 30 5.36 14.18 -5.00
CA ARG A 30 5.01 14.90 -3.76
C ARG A 30 5.28 14.09 -2.51
N LEU A 31 4.99 12.79 -2.55
CA LEU A 31 5.26 11.88 -1.44
C LEU A 31 6.77 11.77 -1.19
N LEU A 32 7.57 11.60 -2.25
CA LEU A 32 9.04 11.55 -2.17
C LEU A 32 9.64 12.86 -1.65
N HIS A 33 9.08 14.01 -2.01
CA HIS A 33 9.51 15.31 -1.47
C HIS A 33 9.24 15.45 0.03
N HIS A 34 8.22 14.79 0.54
CA HIS A 34 7.84 14.85 1.97
C HIS A 34 8.56 13.80 2.82
N VAL A 35 9.04 12.72 2.19
CA VAL A 35 9.64 11.57 2.87
C VAL A 35 11.08 11.40 2.39
N SER A 36 12.01 11.80 3.24
CA SER A 36 13.46 11.75 2.96
C SER A 36 14.10 10.37 3.23
N THR A 37 13.33 9.41 3.77
CA THR A 37 13.87 8.13 4.24
C THR A 37 13.10 6.96 3.63
N ALA A 38 13.82 5.93 3.13
CA ALA A 38 13.21 4.70 2.59
C ALA A 38 12.20 4.08 3.57
N ARG A 39 12.53 4.03 4.86
CA ARG A 39 11.61 3.58 5.92
C ARG A 39 10.33 4.40 5.96
N GLY A 40 10.44 5.73 5.94
CA GLY A 40 9.29 6.63 5.97
C GLY A 40 8.38 6.42 4.77
N LEU A 41 8.94 6.22 3.58
CA LEU A 41 8.21 5.92 2.35
C LEU A 41 7.37 4.64 2.49
N VAL A 42 8.01 3.56 2.93
CA VAL A 42 7.34 2.26 3.11
C VAL A 42 6.25 2.33 4.18
N ILE A 43 6.51 2.98 5.32
CA ILE A 43 5.50 3.18 6.37
C ILE A 43 4.31 3.99 5.84
N THR A 44 4.55 5.03 5.05
CA THR A 44 3.48 5.84 4.47
C THR A 44 2.63 5.03 3.49
N LEU A 45 3.24 4.20 2.64
CA LEU A 45 2.52 3.32 1.70
C LEU A 45 1.68 2.29 2.44
N ILE A 46 2.22 1.65 3.48
CA ILE A 46 1.49 0.68 4.30
C ILE A 46 0.35 1.36 5.06
N SER A 47 0.59 2.53 5.64
CA SER A 47 -0.45 3.28 6.36
C SER A 47 -1.58 3.68 5.42
N LEU A 48 -1.25 4.11 4.20
CA LEU A 48 -2.24 4.48 3.19
C LEU A 48 -3.14 3.28 2.83
N THR A 49 -2.56 2.11 2.60
CA THR A 49 -3.33 0.88 2.31
C THR A 49 -4.10 0.38 3.53
N TYR A 50 -3.56 0.50 4.73
CA TYR A 50 -4.23 0.15 5.98
C TYR A 50 -5.51 0.97 6.19
N PHE A 51 -5.40 2.31 6.12
CA PHE A 51 -6.56 3.20 6.29
C PHE A 51 -7.57 3.07 5.13
N SER A 52 -7.08 2.90 3.90
CA SER A 52 -7.96 2.68 2.76
C SER A 52 -8.72 1.36 2.88
N GLY A 53 -8.07 0.30 3.36
CA GLY A 53 -8.72 -0.98 3.62
C GLY A 53 -9.83 -0.93 4.67
N MET A 54 -9.79 0.05 5.59
CA MET A 54 -10.89 0.29 6.54
C MET A 54 -12.13 0.90 5.89
N LEU A 55 -11.96 1.77 4.87
CA LEU A 55 -13.02 2.56 4.26
C LEU A 55 -13.61 1.90 3.04
N ILE A 56 -12.78 1.20 2.29
CA ILE A 56 -13.12 0.44 1.11
C ILE A 56 -12.68 -1.01 1.32
N THR A 57 -13.08 -1.93 0.44
CA THR A 57 -12.64 -3.30 0.57
C THR A 57 -11.12 -3.43 0.37
N ASN A 58 -10.48 -4.37 1.09
CA ASN A 58 -9.05 -4.65 0.97
C ASN A 58 -8.62 -4.88 -0.49
N ASP A 59 -9.44 -5.58 -1.28
CA ASP A 59 -9.13 -5.89 -2.67
C ASP A 59 -9.05 -4.62 -3.53
N VAL A 60 -10.01 -3.70 -3.36
CA VAL A 60 -10.02 -2.40 -4.05
C VAL A 60 -8.84 -1.54 -3.64
N ALA A 61 -8.51 -1.52 -2.35
CA ALA A 61 -7.34 -0.81 -1.85
C ALA A 61 -6.05 -1.35 -2.50
N LEU A 62 -5.88 -2.67 -2.54
CA LEU A 62 -4.68 -3.29 -3.11
C LEU A 62 -4.54 -3.05 -4.61
N VAL A 63 -5.61 -3.26 -5.38
CA VAL A 63 -5.59 -3.03 -6.84
C VAL A 63 -5.26 -1.57 -7.17
N THR A 64 -5.67 -0.64 -6.31
CA THR A 64 -5.39 0.80 -6.49
C THR A 64 -3.98 1.17 -6.07
N PHE A 65 -3.54 0.74 -4.90
CA PHE A 65 -2.30 1.23 -4.29
C PHE A 65 -1.05 0.42 -4.62
N ILE A 66 -1.14 -0.86 -5.02
CA ILE A 66 0.05 -1.63 -5.43
C ILE A 66 0.70 -1.06 -6.70
N PRO A 67 -0.02 -0.76 -7.80
CA PRO A 67 0.59 -0.12 -8.96
C PRO A 67 1.18 1.26 -8.64
N PHE A 68 0.51 2.02 -7.76
CA PHE A 68 1.03 3.28 -7.26
C PHE A 68 2.34 3.09 -6.48
N ALA A 69 2.40 2.11 -5.58
CA ALA A 69 3.60 1.82 -4.80
C ALA A 69 4.77 1.39 -5.70
N ILE A 70 4.52 0.55 -6.70
CA ILE A 70 5.53 0.15 -7.67
C ILE A 70 6.08 1.39 -8.39
N ALA A 71 5.22 2.28 -8.89
CA ALA A 71 5.64 3.51 -9.55
C ALA A 71 6.49 4.40 -8.63
N VAL A 72 6.11 4.53 -7.35
CA VAL A 72 6.88 5.33 -6.37
C VAL A 72 8.22 4.67 -6.03
N LEU A 73 8.26 3.34 -5.89
CA LEU A 73 9.49 2.60 -5.61
C LEU A 73 10.45 2.66 -6.80
N THR A 74 9.95 2.59 -8.03
CA THR A 74 10.76 2.80 -9.24
C THR A 74 11.35 4.21 -9.27
N MET A 75 10.56 5.24 -8.94
CA MET A 75 11.05 6.61 -8.84
C MET A 75 12.08 6.80 -7.71
N ALA A 76 12.03 5.98 -6.67
CA ALA A 76 12.95 5.98 -5.55
C ALA A 76 14.17 5.06 -5.76
N HIS A 77 14.29 4.41 -6.93
CA HIS A 77 15.31 3.38 -7.22
C HIS A 77 15.36 2.24 -6.18
N MET A 78 14.18 1.84 -5.71
CA MET A 78 13.99 0.76 -4.72
C MET A 78 13.22 -0.44 -5.28
N GLU A 79 13.39 -0.73 -6.57
CA GLU A 79 12.64 -1.79 -7.28
C GLU A 79 12.86 -3.18 -6.67
N GLU A 80 14.05 -3.45 -6.17
CA GLU A 80 14.39 -4.71 -5.51
C GLU A 80 13.49 -5.01 -4.29
N HIS A 81 12.96 -3.96 -3.66
CA HIS A 81 12.09 -4.08 -2.48
C HIS A 81 10.60 -4.11 -2.83
N ALA A 82 10.24 -4.01 -4.13
CA ALA A 82 8.84 -3.90 -4.56
C ALA A 82 7.98 -5.10 -4.10
N VAL A 83 8.53 -6.32 -4.18
CA VAL A 83 7.83 -7.54 -3.72
C VAL A 83 7.59 -7.51 -2.21
N LEU A 84 8.61 -7.15 -1.45
CA LEU A 84 8.51 -7.07 0.01
C LEU A 84 7.53 -5.99 0.45
N VAL A 85 7.61 -4.79 -0.15
CA VAL A 85 6.70 -3.68 0.13
C VAL A 85 5.27 -4.03 -0.27
N GLY A 86 5.06 -4.63 -1.45
CA GLY A 86 3.75 -5.13 -1.89
C GLY A 86 3.15 -6.16 -0.92
N THR A 87 3.97 -7.07 -0.40
CA THR A 87 3.55 -8.05 0.62
C THR A 87 3.13 -7.35 1.91
N LEU A 88 3.93 -6.40 2.40
CA LEU A 88 3.63 -5.66 3.62
C LEU A 88 2.37 -4.79 3.46
N MET A 89 2.16 -4.18 2.28
CA MET A 89 0.94 -3.44 1.95
C MET A 89 -0.28 -4.37 1.94
N THR A 90 -0.13 -5.58 1.39
CA THR A 90 -1.21 -6.58 1.37
C THR A 90 -1.61 -6.99 2.80
N VAL A 91 -0.63 -7.25 3.66
CA VAL A 91 -0.90 -7.53 5.07
C VAL A 91 -1.55 -6.32 5.74
N GLY A 92 -1.04 -5.10 5.49
CA GLY A 92 -1.59 -3.86 6.02
C GLY A 92 -3.04 -3.63 5.62
N ALA A 93 -3.38 -3.81 4.34
CA ALA A 93 -4.76 -3.67 3.85
C ALA A 93 -5.71 -4.68 4.51
N ASN A 94 -5.27 -5.95 4.64
CA ASN A 94 -6.07 -6.99 5.29
C ASN A 94 -6.30 -6.69 6.78
N VAL A 95 -5.25 -6.31 7.50
CA VAL A 95 -5.33 -5.94 8.91
C VAL A 95 -6.23 -4.71 9.12
N GLY A 96 -6.12 -3.70 8.25
CA GLY A 96 -7.00 -2.54 8.26
C GLY A 96 -8.46 -2.91 8.00
N SER A 97 -8.70 -3.75 7.01
CA SER A 97 -10.05 -4.20 6.64
C SER A 97 -10.76 -5.04 7.71
N MET A 98 -10.02 -5.68 8.60
CA MET A 98 -10.59 -6.42 9.73
C MET A 98 -11.32 -5.52 10.72
N LEU A 99 -10.96 -4.24 10.81
CA LEU A 99 -11.49 -3.34 11.80
C LEU A 99 -12.94 -2.94 11.53
N THR A 100 -13.34 -2.84 10.26
CA THR A 100 -14.68 -2.38 9.89
C THR A 100 -15.51 -3.48 9.23
N PRO A 101 -16.84 -3.45 9.40
CA PRO A 101 -17.72 -4.40 8.72
C PRO A 101 -17.67 -4.29 7.19
N ILE A 102 -17.36 -3.11 6.66
CA ILE A 102 -17.34 -2.82 5.21
C ILE A 102 -16.03 -3.24 4.57
N GLY A 103 -14.92 -3.24 5.33
CA GLY A 103 -13.58 -3.49 4.81
C GLY A 103 -13.37 -4.90 4.25
N ASN A 104 -14.18 -5.89 4.71
CA ASN A 104 -14.07 -7.26 4.23
C ASN A 104 -15.45 -7.92 4.14
N ALA A 105 -15.68 -8.68 3.06
CA ALA A 105 -16.93 -9.44 2.86
C ALA A 105 -17.22 -10.42 4.01
N HIS A 106 -16.19 -11.02 4.61
CA HIS A 106 -16.31 -11.91 5.76
C HIS A 106 -16.88 -11.20 6.98
N ASN A 107 -16.44 -9.97 7.25
CA ASN A 107 -16.92 -9.17 8.37
C ASN A 107 -18.40 -8.77 8.18
N LEU A 108 -18.76 -8.43 6.94
CA LEU A 108 -20.14 -8.10 6.59
C LEU A 108 -21.07 -9.32 6.79
N TYR A 109 -20.60 -10.49 6.36
CA TYR A 109 -21.32 -11.76 6.54
C TYR A 109 -21.48 -12.11 8.03
N LEU A 110 -20.39 -12.01 8.80
CA LEU A 110 -20.41 -12.28 10.24
C LEU A 110 -21.37 -11.35 10.98
N LYS A 111 -21.34 -10.06 10.63
CA LYS A 111 -22.29 -9.08 11.17
C LYS A 111 -23.74 -9.42 10.84
N ALA A 112 -24.00 -9.82 9.60
CA ALA A 112 -25.36 -10.21 9.17
C ALA A 112 -25.84 -11.46 9.90
N LEU A 113 -24.96 -12.43 10.17
CA LEU A 113 -25.29 -13.67 10.85
C LEU A 113 -25.52 -13.48 12.36
N THR A 114 -24.70 -12.66 13.01
CA THR A 114 -24.73 -12.46 14.47
C THR A 114 -25.69 -11.35 14.90
N GLY A 115 -26.06 -10.45 13.99
CA GLY A 115 -26.83 -9.24 14.32
C GLY A 115 -26.06 -8.23 15.19
N MET A 116 -24.74 -8.41 15.35
CA MET A 116 -23.89 -7.60 16.22
C MET A 116 -23.81 -6.15 15.71
N PRO A 117 -23.95 -5.14 16.61
CA PRO A 117 -23.75 -3.75 16.23
C PRO A 117 -22.31 -3.49 15.77
N SER A 118 -22.15 -2.61 14.77
CA SER A 118 -20.82 -2.30 14.21
C SER A 118 -19.83 -1.80 15.24
N ALA A 119 -20.30 -1.04 16.24
CA ALA A 119 -19.44 -0.49 17.30
C ALA A 119 -18.84 -1.59 18.18
N GLU A 120 -19.62 -2.61 18.51
CA GLU A 120 -19.17 -3.76 19.30
C GLU A 120 -18.15 -4.59 18.51
N MET A 121 -18.40 -4.83 17.23
CA MET A 121 -17.46 -5.53 16.36
C MET A 121 -16.11 -4.77 16.25
N ILE A 122 -16.16 -3.46 16.06
CA ILE A 122 -14.96 -2.61 16.03
C ILE A 122 -14.22 -2.70 17.37
N GLY A 123 -14.94 -2.65 18.50
CA GLY A 123 -14.34 -2.74 19.84
C GLY A 123 -13.59 -4.06 20.07
N ILE A 124 -14.13 -5.16 19.56
CA ILE A 124 -13.49 -6.49 19.67
C ILE A 124 -12.27 -6.59 18.74
N MET A 125 -12.35 -6.07 17.52
CA MET A 125 -11.29 -6.20 16.51
C MET A 125 -10.19 -5.16 16.66
N ALA A 126 -10.45 -3.99 17.26
CA ALA A 126 -9.50 -2.90 17.39
C ALA A 126 -8.17 -3.30 18.06
N PRO A 127 -8.12 -4.00 19.20
CA PRO A 127 -6.85 -4.35 19.83
C PRO A 127 -5.98 -5.25 18.95
N TYR A 128 -6.60 -6.18 18.22
CA TYR A 128 -5.88 -7.08 17.31
C TYR A 128 -5.34 -6.33 16.08
N SER A 129 -6.15 -5.46 15.48
CA SER A 129 -5.76 -4.64 14.34
C SER A 129 -4.64 -3.67 14.71
N VAL A 130 -4.71 -3.02 15.86
CA VAL A 130 -3.66 -2.12 16.35
C VAL A 130 -2.37 -2.89 16.65
N ALA A 131 -2.45 -4.04 17.33
CA ALA A 131 -1.29 -4.87 17.61
C ALA A 131 -0.59 -5.32 16.33
N ALA A 132 -1.34 -5.74 15.31
CA ALA A 132 -0.80 -6.13 14.02
C ALA A 132 -0.22 -4.94 13.24
N ALA A 133 -0.84 -3.75 13.31
CA ALA A 133 -0.28 -2.53 12.72
C ALA A 133 1.06 -2.14 13.37
N VAL A 134 1.16 -2.22 14.69
CA VAL A 134 2.42 -1.98 15.42
C VAL A 134 3.48 -2.99 15.00
N LEU A 135 3.12 -4.27 14.89
CA LEU A 135 4.04 -5.31 14.43
C LEU A 135 4.55 -5.02 13.01
N LEU A 136 3.68 -4.60 12.09
CA LEU A 136 4.07 -4.19 10.73
C LEU A 136 5.08 -3.04 10.77
N VAL A 137 4.83 -2.01 11.55
CA VAL A 137 5.75 -0.88 11.71
C VAL A 137 7.10 -1.35 12.27
N VAL A 138 7.11 -2.24 13.24
CA VAL A 138 8.35 -2.83 13.81
C VAL A 138 9.11 -3.59 12.73
N ILE A 139 8.43 -4.43 11.94
CA ILE A 139 9.06 -5.17 10.83
C ILE A 139 9.70 -4.19 9.84
N VAL A 140 8.99 -3.14 9.42
CA VAL A 140 9.56 -2.13 8.53
C VAL A 140 10.76 -1.44 9.16
N CYS A 141 10.70 -1.13 10.45
CA CYS A 141 11.82 -0.50 11.16
C CYS A 141 13.06 -1.40 11.26
N VAL A 142 12.87 -2.70 11.33
CA VAL A 142 13.97 -3.68 11.39
C VAL A 142 14.54 -3.93 10.00
N VAL A 143 13.68 -4.12 9.00
CA VAL A 143 14.09 -4.49 7.63
C VAL A 143 14.65 -3.29 6.87
N PHE A 144 13.95 -2.16 6.95
CA PHE A 144 14.37 -0.92 6.28
C PHE A 144 15.13 -0.05 7.27
N GLY A 145 16.46 -0.05 7.20
CA GLY A 145 17.32 0.85 7.97
C GLY A 145 17.01 2.34 7.72
N LYS A 146 17.63 3.24 8.48
CA LYS A 146 17.52 4.71 8.28
C LYS A 146 18.32 5.18 7.05
N LYS A 147 18.24 4.50 5.92
CA LYS A 147 18.93 4.94 4.70
C LYS A 147 18.12 6.05 4.03
N PRO A 148 18.73 7.19 3.65
CA PRO A 148 18.05 8.23 2.89
C PRO A 148 17.75 7.72 1.47
N VAL A 149 16.60 8.10 0.92
CA VAL A 149 16.19 7.74 -0.45
C VAL A 149 17.18 8.27 -1.48
N SER A 150 17.87 9.37 -1.20
CA SER A 150 18.91 9.95 -2.06
C SER A 150 20.14 9.04 -2.27
N GLU A 151 20.39 8.11 -1.37
CA GLU A 151 21.51 7.16 -1.51
C GLU A 151 21.25 6.13 -2.60
N PHE A 152 19.98 5.80 -2.84
CA PHE A 152 19.57 4.91 -3.94
C PHE A 152 19.60 5.60 -5.30
N SER A 153 19.40 6.91 -5.34
CA SER A 153 19.48 7.74 -6.56
C SER A 153 20.92 7.96 -7.05
N SER A 154 21.90 7.90 -6.18
CA SER A 154 23.31 8.18 -6.53
C SER A 154 24.06 6.98 -7.14
N ILE A 155 23.54 5.76 -6.96
CA ILE A 155 24.19 4.54 -7.47
C ILE A 155 23.97 4.38 -8.97
N ASP A 156 22.84 4.88 -9.50
CA ASP A 156 22.50 4.74 -10.93
C ASP A 156 23.09 5.85 -11.81
N GLY A 157 23.41 7.01 -11.24
CA GLY A 157 24.06 8.12 -11.98
C GLY A 157 25.49 7.82 -12.43
N SER A 158 26.21 6.94 -11.73
CA SER A 158 27.58 6.58 -12.06
C SER A 158 27.70 5.51 -13.15
N GLY A 159 26.63 4.72 -13.38
CA GLY A 159 26.61 3.65 -14.39
C GLY A 159 26.29 4.14 -15.80
N ILE A 160 25.55 5.22 -15.93
CA ILE A 160 25.10 5.74 -17.24
C ILE A 160 26.17 6.61 -17.91
N GLU A 161 26.97 7.35 -17.13
CA GLU A 161 28.04 8.18 -17.68
C GLU A 161 29.19 7.38 -18.28
N GLN A 162 29.47 6.18 -17.81
CA GLN A 162 30.56 5.35 -18.36
C GLN A 162 30.21 4.66 -19.67
N ASN A 163 28.92 4.46 -20.00
CA ASN A 163 28.50 3.81 -21.24
C ASN A 163 28.20 4.77 -22.40
N VAL A 164 28.21 6.07 -22.18
CA VAL A 164 28.00 7.07 -23.23
C VAL A 164 29.34 7.60 -23.82
N LEU A 165 30.47 7.33 -23.16
CA LEU A 165 31.81 7.75 -23.58
C LEU A 165 32.71 6.59 -24.09
N ALA A 166 32.17 5.41 -24.28
CA ALA A 166 32.79 4.26 -24.92
C ALA A 166 32.07 3.93 -26.25
#